data_d995073f2887151bb2e8d2c7d136ceeb
#
_entry.id   d995073f2887151bb2e8d2c7d136ceeb
#
_cell.length_a   1.000
_cell.length_b   1.000
_cell.length_c   1.000
_cell.angle_alpha   90.00
_cell.angle_beta   90.00
_cell.angle_gamma   90.00
#
_symmetry.space_group_name_H-M   'P 1'
#
loop_
_entity.id
_entity.type
_entity.pdbx_description
1 polymer ?
#
loop_
_entity_poly.entity_id
_entity_poly.type
_entity_poly.pdbx_seq_one_letter_code
_entity_poly.pdbx_strand_id
1 'polypeptide(L)'
;MALNYKKNALYIFVVGFLLSTIAFFFREQKLDVFPHNNSFKVAYYTDSSEGGNSALDLKIDSGKFASMNYTLGNKLEYPFLGMYFQNKVDSNYLDISNYEALVINIKANKATMIPINISVFCDGTSQYGKPNSYVSHIYDLKDEKINGEYEISLDKFSIPEWWYTENAIENSGKLKCTLEKMQSINIEQGVNAKAGVGDNITVYELYLKKTNFYYLYLLLFTISLVSAALIIDYVKRKKTVFVPYQTTPEIHSGNDVLENKVFDYIANHYSNPDLSLSTINADTGLAENKISAIIKVKYNQSFKQYINNIRMTEAKRLLKESEGTISEIAYSVGYNNVTHFNRVFKTETGIAPGDFRKGENSNLP
;
A
#
# COMPACT_ATOMS: atom_id res chain seq x y z
N MET A 1 -22.90 20.55 -13.21
CA MET A 1 -22.26 19.98 -12.01
C MET A 1 -21.43 18.71 -12.25
N ALA A 2 -21.84 17.77 -13.08
CA ALA A 2 -21.09 16.52 -13.33
C ALA A 2 -19.68 16.68 -13.93
N LEU A 3 -19.44 17.76 -14.68
CA LEU A 3 -18.13 18.04 -15.30
C LEU A 3 -17.05 18.42 -14.27
N ASN A 4 -17.44 19.03 -13.13
CA ASN A 4 -16.53 19.45 -12.08
C ASN A 4 -15.95 18.28 -11.27
N TYR A 5 -16.74 17.23 -10.99
CA TYR A 5 -16.24 16.08 -10.20
C TYR A 5 -15.17 15.28 -10.95
N LYS A 6 -15.36 15.05 -12.26
CA LYS A 6 -14.34 14.37 -13.08
C LYS A 6 -13.05 15.18 -13.16
N LYS A 7 -13.18 16.51 -13.31
CA LYS A 7 -12.01 17.42 -13.29
C LYS A 7 -11.31 17.41 -11.93
N ASN A 8 -12.07 17.44 -10.83
CA ASN A 8 -11.50 17.38 -9.48
C ASN A 8 -10.84 16.03 -9.18
N ALA A 9 -11.46 14.90 -9.56
CA ALA A 9 -10.86 13.58 -9.43
C ALA A 9 -9.56 13.44 -10.25
N LEU A 10 -9.57 13.94 -11.49
CA LEU A 10 -8.37 14.00 -12.33
C LEU A 10 -7.28 14.88 -11.72
N TYR A 11 -7.66 16.05 -11.17
CA TYR A 11 -6.71 16.94 -10.50
C TYR A 11 -6.08 16.28 -9.26
N ILE A 12 -6.87 15.64 -8.40
CA ILE A 12 -6.39 14.91 -7.22
C ILE A 12 -5.43 13.78 -7.66
N PHE A 13 -5.79 13.04 -8.71
CA PHE A 13 -4.93 11.98 -9.25
C PHE A 13 -3.60 12.53 -9.76
N VAL A 14 -3.62 13.59 -10.57
CA VAL A 14 -2.41 14.21 -11.14
C VAL A 14 -1.50 14.74 -10.03
N VAL A 15 -2.05 15.47 -9.07
CA VAL A 15 -1.27 16.01 -7.94
C VAL A 15 -0.70 14.88 -7.08
N GLY A 16 -1.50 13.87 -6.75
CA GLY A 16 -1.03 12.74 -5.96
C GLY A 16 0.02 11.90 -6.68
N PHE A 17 -0.14 11.70 -7.98
CA PHE A 17 0.86 11.02 -8.81
C PHE A 17 2.18 11.81 -8.85
N LEU A 18 2.12 13.13 -9.03
CA LEU A 18 3.31 13.99 -8.98
C LEU A 18 4.01 13.93 -7.62
N LEU A 19 3.26 14.02 -6.52
CA LEU A 19 3.82 13.90 -5.17
C LEU A 19 4.44 12.52 -4.93
N SER A 20 3.80 11.46 -5.38
CA SER A 20 4.35 10.10 -5.29
C SER A 20 5.62 9.94 -6.13
N THR A 21 5.67 10.55 -7.32
CA THR A 21 6.86 10.55 -8.18
C THR A 21 8.01 11.29 -7.51
N ILE A 22 7.76 12.45 -6.92
CA ILE A 22 8.76 13.19 -6.14
C ILE A 22 9.25 12.34 -4.96
N ALA A 23 8.34 11.77 -4.17
CA ALA A 23 8.70 10.92 -3.03
C ALA A 23 9.49 9.66 -3.45
N PHE A 24 9.26 9.14 -4.66
CA PHE A 24 10.02 8.03 -5.22
C PHE A 24 11.50 8.39 -5.46
N PHE A 25 11.80 9.59 -5.92
CA PHE A 25 13.19 10.04 -6.07
C PHE A 25 13.93 10.16 -4.72
N PHE A 26 13.19 10.39 -3.62
CA PHE A 26 13.76 10.42 -2.27
C PHE A 26 13.58 9.11 -1.49
N ARG A 27 13.32 8.00 -2.18
CA ARG A 27 13.11 6.70 -1.53
C ARG A 27 14.35 6.15 -0.85
N GLU A 28 15.52 6.44 -1.41
CA GLU A 28 16.79 6.00 -0.85
C GLU A 28 17.35 7.07 0.07
N GLN A 29 17.62 6.69 1.30
CA GLN A 29 18.35 7.49 2.27
C GLN A 29 19.70 6.85 2.49
N LYS A 30 20.74 7.65 2.39
CA LYS A 30 22.12 7.24 2.62
C LYS A 30 22.62 7.91 3.88
N LEU A 31 23.32 7.13 4.70
CA LEU A 31 24.14 7.65 5.76
C LEU A 31 25.60 7.43 5.33
N ASP A 32 26.22 8.48 4.84
CA ASP A 32 27.62 8.43 4.44
C ASP A 32 28.49 8.19 5.66
N VAL A 33 29.39 7.21 5.57
CA VAL A 33 30.41 6.93 6.55
C VAL A 33 31.76 7.47 6.07
N PHE A 34 32.07 7.26 4.81
CA PHE A 34 33.28 7.71 4.14
C PHE A 34 33.03 7.90 2.63
N PRO A 35 33.61 8.91 1.96
CA PRO A 35 34.54 9.93 2.47
C PRO A 35 33.85 11.21 2.96
N HIS A 36 32.56 11.41 2.72
CA HIS A 36 31.88 12.71 2.83
C HIS A 36 31.36 13.07 4.23
N ASN A 37 31.53 12.18 5.20
CA ASN A 37 30.99 12.42 6.55
C ASN A 37 32.08 12.73 7.56
N ASN A 38 32.19 13.99 7.97
CA ASN A 38 33.12 14.43 9.00
C ASN A 38 32.81 13.90 10.41
N SER A 39 31.66 13.26 10.61
CA SER A 39 31.30 12.63 11.88
C SER A 39 32.01 11.30 12.13
N PHE A 40 32.66 10.74 11.11
CA PHE A 40 33.46 9.52 11.26
C PHE A 40 34.96 9.81 11.27
N LYS A 41 35.68 9.05 12.08
CA LYS A 41 37.12 9.02 12.15
C LYS A 41 37.59 7.72 11.50
N VAL A 42 38.57 7.80 10.62
CA VAL A 42 39.27 6.63 10.10
C VAL A 42 40.56 6.43 10.88
N ALA A 43 40.77 5.23 11.40
CA ALA A 43 42.00 4.85 12.08
C ALA A 43 42.27 3.35 11.84
N TYR A 44 43.30 2.81 12.47
CA TYR A 44 43.68 1.42 12.30
C TYR A 44 44.09 0.80 13.65
N TYR A 45 44.15 -0.52 13.64
CA TYR A 45 44.70 -1.34 14.71
C TYR A 45 45.60 -2.43 14.14
N THR A 46 46.51 -2.93 14.97
CA THR A 46 47.37 -4.07 14.67
C THR A 46 47.52 -4.94 15.89
N ASP A 47 48.05 -6.14 15.70
CA ASP A 47 48.34 -7.10 16.77
C ASP A 47 49.53 -6.67 17.69
N SER A 48 50.09 -5.49 17.50
CA SER A 48 51.21 -4.98 18.32
C SER A 48 50.83 -4.81 19.78
N SER A 49 49.57 -4.52 20.09
CA SER A 49 49.03 -4.44 21.48
C SER A 49 49.11 -5.79 22.21
N GLU A 50 49.13 -6.89 21.49
CA GLU A 50 49.21 -8.27 21.98
C GLU A 50 50.59 -8.92 21.77
N GLY A 51 51.62 -8.11 21.43
CA GLY A 51 52.98 -8.56 21.23
C GLY A 51 53.29 -9.04 19.80
N GLY A 52 52.34 -8.88 18.87
CA GLY A 52 52.53 -9.15 17.46
C GLY A 52 53.51 -8.21 16.76
N ASN A 53 53.78 -8.47 15.51
CA ASN A 53 54.70 -7.67 14.69
C ASN A 53 54.15 -7.38 13.30
N SER A 54 52.83 -7.38 13.17
CA SER A 54 52.17 -6.95 11.93
C SER A 54 52.34 -5.46 11.70
N ALA A 55 52.55 -5.07 10.46
CA ALA A 55 52.79 -3.69 10.06
C ALA A 55 51.66 -3.19 9.14
N LEU A 56 51.20 -1.95 9.40
CA LEU A 56 50.20 -1.29 8.61
C LEU A 56 50.56 0.19 8.41
N ASP A 57 50.49 0.65 7.16
CA ASP A 57 50.60 2.05 6.75
C ASP A 57 49.23 2.49 6.22
N LEU A 58 48.56 3.37 6.94
CA LEU A 58 47.22 3.91 6.59
C LEU A 58 47.39 5.26 5.88
N LYS A 59 46.95 5.33 4.63
CA LYS A 59 46.87 6.55 3.84
C LYS A 59 45.44 7.00 3.65
N ILE A 60 45.13 8.21 4.04
CA ILE A 60 43.80 8.81 3.90
C ILE A 60 43.91 10.05 3.01
N ASP A 61 43.26 10.02 1.86
CA ASP A 61 42.96 11.22 1.06
C ASP A 61 41.53 11.62 1.32
N SER A 62 41.37 12.67 2.13
CA SER A 62 40.03 13.16 2.53
C SER A 62 39.21 13.53 1.30
N GLY A 63 38.14 12.82 1.07
CA GLY A 63 37.23 13.00 -0.07
C GLY A 63 37.44 12.03 -1.21
N LYS A 64 38.45 11.12 -1.16
CA LYS A 64 38.70 10.17 -2.24
C LYS A 64 38.84 8.73 -1.80
N PHE A 65 39.73 8.43 -0.85
CA PHE A 65 39.99 7.05 -0.43
C PHE A 65 40.66 6.95 0.96
N ALA A 66 40.47 5.79 1.58
CA ALA A 66 41.30 5.30 2.68
C ALA A 66 41.95 4.00 2.26
N SER A 67 43.27 3.92 2.36
CA SER A 67 44.05 2.78 1.88
C SER A 67 44.97 2.27 2.96
N MET A 68 44.91 0.97 3.25
CA MET A 68 45.84 0.30 4.15
C MET A 68 46.80 -0.56 3.33
N ASN A 69 48.11 -0.27 3.42
CA ASN A 69 49.15 -1.14 2.98
C ASN A 69 49.64 -1.93 4.19
N TYR A 70 49.60 -3.24 4.15
CA TYR A 70 49.88 -4.04 5.31
C TYR A 70 50.75 -5.27 5.01
N THR A 71 51.41 -5.77 6.06
CA THR A 71 52.09 -7.04 6.08
C THR A 71 51.81 -7.72 7.42
N LEU A 72 51.28 -8.93 7.37
CA LEU A 72 51.06 -9.70 8.57
C LEU A 72 52.39 -10.17 9.19
N GLY A 73 52.49 -10.06 10.50
CA GLY A 73 53.60 -10.58 11.28
C GLY A 73 53.55 -12.10 11.41
N ASN A 74 54.55 -12.65 12.05
CA ASN A 74 54.72 -14.08 12.30
C ASN A 74 54.97 -14.43 13.77
N LYS A 75 54.83 -13.44 14.68
CA LYS A 75 55.00 -13.64 16.13
C LYS A 75 53.80 -14.24 16.80
N LEU A 76 52.64 -13.98 16.31
CA LEU A 76 51.39 -14.56 16.81
C LEU A 76 50.94 -15.69 15.91
N GLU A 77 50.25 -16.66 16.47
CA GLU A 77 49.63 -17.75 15.71
C GLU A 77 48.50 -17.21 14.79
N TYR A 78 47.75 -16.22 15.28
CA TYR A 78 46.69 -15.54 14.55
C TYR A 78 47.01 -14.03 14.49
N PRO A 79 47.86 -13.57 13.57
CA PRO A 79 48.15 -12.16 13.42
C PRO A 79 46.92 -11.41 12.86
N PHE A 80 46.67 -10.20 13.37
CA PHE A 80 45.53 -9.42 12.94
C PHE A 80 45.87 -7.94 12.76
N LEU A 81 45.14 -7.29 11.86
CA LEU A 81 45.13 -5.85 11.67
C LEU A 81 43.90 -5.41 10.87
N GLY A 82 43.59 -4.13 10.90
CA GLY A 82 42.50 -3.58 10.13
C GLY A 82 42.42 -2.07 10.20
N MET A 83 41.64 -1.47 9.31
CA MET A 83 41.20 -0.10 9.43
C MET A 83 39.74 -0.06 9.90
N TYR A 84 39.40 0.98 10.64
CA TYR A 84 38.05 1.16 11.13
C TYR A 84 37.55 2.58 10.94
N PHE A 85 36.22 2.67 10.74
CA PHE A 85 35.45 3.89 10.61
C PHE A 85 34.59 4.04 11.86
N GLN A 86 34.97 4.94 12.74
CA GLN A 86 34.35 5.13 14.04
C GLN A 86 33.63 6.44 14.12
N ASN A 87 32.42 6.45 14.71
CA ASN A 87 31.71 7.68 15.03
C ASN A 87 32.52 8.52 16.03
N LYS A 88 32.77 9.80 15.70
CA LYS A 88 33.57 10.74 16.54
C LYS A 88 32.89 11.17 17.83
N VAL A 89 31.61 10.97 17.94
CA VAL A 89 30.87 11.38 19.15
C VAL A 89 31.12 10.34 20.24
N ASP A 90 32.00 10.65 21.16
CA ASP A 90 32.53 9.73 22.17
C ASP A 90 31.50 9.06 23.11
N SER A 91 30.26 9.50 23.13
CA SER A 91 29.22 8.96 24.02
C SER A 91 27.95 8.48 23.26
N ASN A 92 27.86 8.69 21.97
CA ASN A 92 26.68 8.33 21.19
C ASN A 92 27.01 7.24 20.18
N TYR A 93 26.52 6.05 20.47
CA TYR A 93 26.43 5.00 19.48
C TYR A 93 25.45 5.42 18.36
N LEU A 94 25.66 4.90 17.17
CA LEU A 94 24.79 5.17 16.05
C LEU A 94 23.77 4.04 15.90
N ASP A 95 22.50 4.39 15.86
CA ASP A 95 21.44 3.42 15.55
C ASP A 95 21.37 3.18 14.05
N ILE A 96 21.74 1.97 13.64
CA ILE A 96 21.68 1.52 12.25
C ILE A 96 20.65 0.39 12.04
N SER A 97 19.83 0.10 13.05
CA SER A 97 18.82 -0.99 12.99
C SER A 97 17.77 -0.80 11.90
N ASN A 98 17.55 0.45 11.47
CA ASN A 98 16.60 0.81 10.41
C ASN A 98 17.21 0.86 9.00
N TYR A 99 18.51 0.55 8.86
CA TYR A 99 19.18 0.44 7.57
C TYR A 99 19.09 -0.99 7.06
N GLU A 100 19.08 -1.16 5.74
CA GLU A 100 18.90 -2.44 5.06
C GLU A 100 20.22 -3.03 4.59
N ALA A 101 21.11 -2.17 4.16
CA ALA A 101 22.37 -2.61 3.58
C ALA A 101 23.55 -1.67 3.92
N LEU A 102 24.72 -2.27 3.98
CA LEU A 102 26.01 -1.60 3.91
C LEU A 102 26.46 -1.63 2.45
N VAL A 103 26.81 -0.48 1.90
CA VAL A 103 27.39 -0.37 0.56
C VAL A 103 28.83 0.07 0.69
N ILE A 104 29.72 -0.67 0.05
CA ILE A 104 31.15 -0.41 0.07
C ILE A 104 31.74 -0.49 -1.33
N ASN A 105 32.45 0.56 -1.73
CA ASN A 105 33.29 0.53 -2.91
C ASN A 105 34.75 0.29 -2.45
N ILE A 106 35.27 -0.91 -2.76
CA ILE A 106 36.50 -1.42 -2.22
C ILE A 106 37.36 -2.11 -3.30
N LYS A 107 38.67 -2.01 -3.15
CA LYS A 107 39.64 -2.71 -3.98
C LYS A 107 40.69 -3.40 -3.12
N ALA A 108 40.99 -4.63 -3.44
CA ALA A 108 42.15 -5.36 -2.89
C ALA A 108 43.09 -5.78 -4.00
N ASN A 109 44.39 -5.89 -3.69
CA ASN A 109 45.36 -6.34 -4.68
C ASN A 109 45.47 -7.87 -4.74
N LYS A 110 45.46 -8.55 -3.60
CA LYS A 110 45.62 -10.01 -3.49
C LYS A 110 44.51 -10.71 -2.77
N ALA A 111 43.86 -10.02 -1.78
CA ALA A 111 42.80 -10.63 -1.01
C ALA A 111 41.60 -10.97 -1.89
N THR A 112 41.08 -12.19 -1.74
CA THR A 112 39.86 -12.70 -2.36
C THR A 112 38.71 -12.85 -1.34
N MET A 113 39.01 -12.64 -0.06
CA MET A 113 38.04 -12.62 1.02
C MET A 113 38.46 -11.60 2.09
N ILE A 114 37.58 -10.66 2.39
CA ILE A 114 37.81 -9.58 3.36
C ILE A 114 36.66 -9.61 4.38
N PRO A 115 36.93 -9.86 5.67
CA PRO A 115 35.95 -9.69 6.71
C PRO A 115 35.60 -8.21 6.90
N ILE A 116 34.31 -7.93 6.90
CA ILE A 116 33.76 -6.63 7.27
C ILE A 116 33.02 -6.81 8.58
N ASN A 117 33.45 -6.09 9.63
CA ASN A 117 32.94 -6.26 10.98
C ASN A 117 32.23 -4.98 11.44
N ILE A 118 30.98 -5.10 11.84
CA ILE A 118 30.22 -4.06 12.50
C ILE A 118 30.32 -4.29 14.01
N SER A 119 31.03 -3.42 14.70
CA SER A 119 31.23 -3.49 16.14
C SER A 119 30.10 -2.75 16.88
N VAL A 120 29.40 -3.46 17.76
CA VAL A 120 28.20 -2.98 18.43
C VAL A 120 28.33 -3.08 19.94
N PHE A 121 27.96 -2.01 20.64
CA PHE A 121 27.80 -2.06 22.09
C PHE A 121 26.50 -2.76 22.45
N CYS A 122 26.58 -3.83 23.23
CA CYS A 122 25.44 -4.62 23.64
C CYS A 122 25.26 -4.53 25.16
N ASP A 123 24.12 -4.01 25.61
CA ASP A 123 23.83 -3.85 27.02
C ASP A 123 23.89 -5.19 27.77
N GLY A 124 24.52 -5.22 28.92
CA GLY A 124 24.71 -6.43 29.74
C GLY A 124 25.87 -7.33 29.31
N THR A 125 26.47 -7.09 28.14
CA THR A 125 27.60 -7.86 27.62
C THR A 125 28.83 -6.98 27.42
N SER A 126 28.66 -5.86 26.71
CA SER A 126 29.79 -4.94 26.44
C SER A 126 30.12 -4.05 27.64
N GLN A 127 31.38 -3.71 27.75
CA GLN A 127 31.89 -2.78 28.78
C GLN A 127 32.31 -1.47 28.10
N TYR A 128 31.81 -0.35 28.62
CA TYR A 128 32.16 0.96 28.10
C TYR A 128 33.68 1.20 28.20
N GLY A 129 34.25 1.72 27.11
CA GLY A 129 35.71 1.97 27.02
C GLY A 129 36.58 0.73 26.80
N LYS A 130 35.96 -0.46 26.64
CA LYS A 130 36.68 -1.69 26.32
C LYS A 130 36.20 -2.24 24.94
N PRO A 131 36.78 -1.79 23.84
CA PRO A 131 36.34 -2.19 22.47
C PRO A 131 36.31 -3.70 22.23
N ASN A 132 37.23 -4.47 22.84
CA ASN A 132 37.28 -5.93 22.73
C ASN A 132 36.04 -6.65 23.33
N SER A 133 35.26 -5.96 24.16
CA SER A 133 33.99 -6.48 24.70
C SER A 133 32.79 -6.20 23.80
N TYR A 134 32.96 -5.45 22.72
CA TYR A 134 31.85 -5.14 21.82
C TYR A 134 31.54 -6.32 20.94
N VAL A 135 30.26 -6.48 20.60
CA VAL A 135 29.80 -7.61 19.81
C VAL A 135 30.17 -7.39 18.35
N SER A 136 30.88 -8.34 17.79
CA SER A 136 31.30 -8.35 16.38
C SER A 136 30.22 -8.99 15.51
N HIS A 137 29.68 -8.25 14.58
CA HIS A 137 28.81 -8.77 13.52
C HIS A 137 29.62 -8.78 12.22
N ILE A 138 29.94 -9.96 11.72
CA ILE A 138 30.90 -10.13 10.62
C ILE A 138 30.19 -10.66 9.36
N TYR A 139 30.60 -10.10 8.23
CA TYR A 139 30.32 -10.61 6.91
C TYR A 139 31.62 -10.77 6.12
N ASP A 140 31.84 -11.95 5.56
CA ASP A 140 32.99 -12.22 4.70
C ASP A 140 32.67 -11.82 3.26
N LEU A 141 33.20 -10.68 2.81
CA LEU A 141 33.14 -10.28 1.42
C LEU A 141 34.06 -11.18 0.58
N LYS A 142 33.47 -11.97 -0.31
CA LYS A 142 34.17 -12.93 -1.17
C LYS A 142 33.98 -12.59 -2.64
N ASP A 143 35.10 -12.51 -3.36
CA ASP A 143 35.14 -12.36 -4.82
C ASP A 143 36.49 -12.88 -5.34
N GLU A 144 36.54 -13.38 -6.57
CA GLU A 144 37.80 -13.77 -7.21
C GLU A 144 38.77 -12.59 -7.34
N LYS A 145 38.21 -11.38 -7.53
CA LYS A 145 38.93 -10.13 -7.56
C LYS A 145 38.07 -9.03 -6.93
N ILE A 146 38.37 -8.70 -5.70
CA ILE A 146 37.65 -7.62 -4.98
C ILE A 146 38.06 -6.29 -5.61
N ASN A 147 37.17 -5.71 -6.42
CA ASN A 147 37.35 -4.42 -7.06
C ASN A 147 36.05 -3.88 -7.61
N GLY A 148 35.34 -3.08 -6.81
CA GLY A 148 34.04 -2.48 -7.18
C GLY A 148 33.19 -2.15 -6.02
N GLU A 149 31.92 -1.86 -6.31
CA GLU A 149 30.89 -1.58 -5.33
C GLU A 149 30.15 -2.88 -4.99
N TYR A 150 29.97 -3.10 -3.69
CA TYR A 150 29.27 -4.25 -3.12
C TYR A 150 28.18 -3.74 -2.19
N GLU A 151 26.92 -4.18 -2.43
CA GLU A 151 25.78 -3.95 -1.55
C GLU A 151 25.55 -5.21 -0.71
N ILE A 152 25.73 -5.08 0.61
CA ILE A 152 25.67 -6.19 1.56
C ILE A 152 24.49 -5.94 2.50
N SER A 153 23.48 -6.80 2.45
CA SER A 153 22.34 -6.71 3.36
C SER A 153 22.78 -6.92 4.81
N LEU A 154 22.28 -6.08 5.74
CA LEU A 154 22.71 -6.12 7.14
C LEU A 154 22.27 -7.41 7.86
N ASP A 155 21.27 -8.12 7.37
CA ASP A 155 20.82 -9.41 7.89
C ASP A 155 21.82 -10.56 7.61
N LYS A 156 22.77 -10.35 6.71
CA LYS A 156 23.86 -11.31 6.43
C LYS A 156 25.02 -11.22 7.42
N PHE A 157 25.07 -10.16 8.22
CA PHE A 157 26.06 -10.04 9.26
C PHE A 157 25.69 -10.91 10.45
N SER A 158 26.62 -11.73 10.91
CA SER A 158 26.40 -12.66 12.01
C SER A 158 27.50 -12.57 13.05
N ILE A 159 27.17 -12.90 14.30
CA ILE A 159 28.15 -12.99 15.38
C ILE A 159 28.88 -14.32 15.21
N PRO A 160 30.21 -14.32 15.02
CA PRO A 160 30.98 -15.55 14.81
C PRO A 160 31.08 -16.37 16.13
N GLU A 161 31.21 -17.69 16.00
CA GLU A 161 31.29 -18.59 17.16
C GLU A 161 32.50 -18.31 18.07
N TRP A 162 33.63 -17.92 17.49
CA TRP A 162 34.81 -17.58 18.28
C TRP A 162 34.55 -16.43 19.26
N TRP A 163 33.71 -15.46 18.88
CA TRP A 163 33.37 -14.32 19.73
C TRP A 163 32.64 -14.76 20.99
N TYR A 164 31.71 -15.72 20.90
CA TYR A 164 31.02 -16.31 22.05
C TYR A 164 31.99 -17.03 22.97
N THR A 165 32.92 -17.77 22.40
CA THR A 165 33.93 -18.53 23.15
C THR A 165 34.87 -17.62 23.90
N GLU A 166 35.40 -16.58 23.27
CA GLU A 166 36.32 -15.60 23.91
C GLU A 166 35.66 -14.78 25.00
N ASN A 167 34.35 -14.50 24.87
CA ASN A 167 33.59 -13.73 25.88
C ASN A 167 32.88 -14.62 26.90
N ALA A 168 33.17 -15.92 26.95
CA ALA A 168 32.60 -16.91 27.89
C ALA A 168 31.05 -16.94 27.91
N ILE A 169 30.41 -16.78 26.76
CA ILE A 169 28.95 -16.82 26.60
C ILE A 169 28.52 -18.21 26.18
N GLU A 170 28.05 -19.01 27.13
CA GLU A 170 27.69 -20.42 26.91
C GLU A 170 26.48 -20.66 25.98
N ASN A 171 25.73 -19.63 25.60
CA ASN A 171 24.47 -19.82 24.90
C ASN A 171 24.26 -18.77 23.82
N SER A 172 24.81 -19.01 22.62
CA SER A 172 24.74 -18.13 21.46
C SER A 172 23.30 -17.72 21.02
N GLY A 173 22.32 -18.60 21.25
CA GLY A 173 20.92 -18.34 20.91
C GLY A 173 20.20 -17.32 21.80
N LYS A 174 20.82 -16.88 22.90
CA LYS A 174 20.21 -15.92 23.86
C LYS A 174 20.70 -14.48 23.70
N LEU A 175 21.82 -14.26 23.00
CA LEU A 175 22.32 -12.90 22.83
C LEU A 175 21.47 -12.16 21.80
N LYS A 176 20.60 -11.28 22.29
CA LYS A 176 19.85 -10.34 21.45
C LYS A 176 20.60 -9.03 21.39
N CYS A 177 21.60 -8.96 20.52
CA CYS A 177 22.31 -7.73 20.25
C CYS A 177 21.82 -7.17 18.91
N THR A 178 21.14 -6.02 18.98
CA THR A 178 20.62 -5.31 17.81
C THR A 178 21.62 -4.27 17.33
N LEU A 179 21.51 -3.86 16.08
CA LEU A 179 22.38 -2.84 15.48
C LEU A 179 22.07 -1.39 15.93
N GLU A 180 21.44 -1.22 17.11
CA GLU A 180 21.03 0.10 17.64
C GLU A 180 22.21 0.92 18.17
N LYS A 181 23.30 0.27 18.57
CA LYS A 181 24.43 0.92 19.21
C LYS A 181 25.74 0.60 18.50
N MET A 182 25.81 0.88 17.19
CA MET A 182 27.03 0.70 16.39
C MET A 182 28.11 1.68 16.87
N GLN A 183 29.30 1.15 17.08
CA GLN A 183 30.49 1.91 17.41
C GLN A 183 31.36 2.19 16.20
N SER A 184 31.65 1.14 15.39
CA SER A 184 32.50 1.23 14.24
C SER A 184 32.17 0.19 13.19
N ILE A 185 32.64 0.46 11.97
CA ILE A 185 32.71 -0.51 10.87
C ILE A 185 34.19 -0.75 10.60
N ASN A 186 34.62 -2.00 10.67
CA ASN A 186 36.02 -2.40 10.55
C ASN A 186 36.18 -3.18 9.24
N ILE A 187 37.26 -2.90 8.52
CA ILE A 187 37.70 -3.64 7.34
C ILE A 187 39.01 -4.33 7.73
N GLU A 188 38.96 -5.66 7.79
CA GLU A 188 40.04 -6.46 8.28
C GLU A 188 40.99 -6.88 7.15
N GLN A 189 42.13 -7.47 7.48
CA GLN A 189 43.04 -8.07 6.50
C GLN A 189 42.33 -9.18 5.72
N GLY A 190 42.82 -9.46 4.50
CA GLY A 190 42.32 -10.61 3.75
C GLY A 190 42.61 -11.93 4.47
N VAL A 191 41.60 -12.81 4.53
CA VAL A 191 41.68 -14.10 5.23
C VAL A 191 42.80 -15.01 4.66
N ASN A 192 43.09 -14.89 3.38
CA ASN A 192 44.16 -15.64 2.69
C ASN A 192 45.54 -14.93 2.75
N ALA A 193 45.68 -13.86 3.51
CA ALA A 193 46.95 -13.15 3.67
C ALA A 193 47.96 -14.04 4.38
N LYS A 194 49.18 -14.10 3.83
CA LYS A 194 50.28 -14.88 4.42
C LYS A 194 51.26 -13.97 5.16
N ALA A 195 51.79 -14.45 6.29
CA ALA A 195 52.79 -13.71 7.03
C ALA A 195 53.99 -13.36 6.13
N GLY A 196 54.48 -12.13 6.26
CA GLY A 196 55.58 -11.60 5.44
C GLY A 196 55.21 -11.19 4.01
N VAL A 197 53.96 -11.39 3.57
CA VAL A 197 53.52 -11.01 2.22
C VAL A 197 52.61 -9.77 2.34
N GLY A 198 53.09 -8.66 1.77
CA GLY A 198 52.34 -7.42 1.75
C GLY A 198 51.13 -7.47 0.83
N ASP A 199 50.04 -6.82 1.25
CA ASP A 199 48.86 -6.57 0.44
C ASP A 199 48.33 -5.14 0.66
N ASN A 200 47.41 -4.72 -0.20
CA ASN A 200 46.76 -3.41 -0.10
C ASN A 200 45.25 -3.56 -0.24
N ILE A 201 44.55 -2.90 0.66
CA ILE A 201 43.07 -2.74 0.61
C ILE A 201 42.74 -1.26 0.62
N THR A 202 41.95 -0.82 -0.35
CA THR A 202 41.57 0.57 -0.52
C THR A 202 40.02 0.70 -0.51
N VAL A 203 39.49 1.52 0.35
CA VAL A 203 38.05 1.87 0.42
C VAL A 203 37.86 3.26 -0.20
N TYR A 204 37.02 3.35 -1.21
CA TYR A 204 36.68 4.59 -1.90
C TYR A 204 35.39 5.20 -1.37
N GLU A 205 34.41 4.37 -1.04
CA GLU A 205 33.12 4.80 -0.53
C GLU A 205 32.57 3.76 0.46
N LEU A 206 31.95 4.24 1.52
CA LEU A 206 31.28 3.42 2.53
C LEU A 206 30.07 4.17 3.03
N TYR A 207 28.87 3.60 2.90
CA TYR A 207 27.63 4.17 3.41
C TYR A 207 26.62 3.09 3.79
N LEU A 208 25.68 3.49 4.64
CA LEU A 208 24.52 2.67 4.97
C LEU A 208 23.33 3.14 4.16
N LYS A 209 22.57 2.20 3.64
CA LYS A 209 21.43 2.42 2.74
C LYS A 209 20.14 2.02 3.42
N LYS A 210 19.13 2.87 3.28
CA LYS A 210 17.77 2.63 3.75
C LYS A 210 16.80 2.99 2.65
N THR A 211 15.81 2.12 2.40
CA THR A 211 14.73 2.37 1.45
C THR A 211 13.50 2.88 2.18
N ASN A 212 12.99 3.99 1.74
CA ASN A 212 11.80 4.58 2.32
C ASN A 212 10.59 4.33 1.41
N PHE A 213 9.59 3.59 1.92
CA PHE A 213 8.38 3.23 1.18
C PHE A 213 7.25 4.27 1.26
N TYR A 214 7.48 5.47 1.81
CA TYR A 214 6.44 6.51 1.93
C TYR A 214 5.80 6.88 0.59
N TYR A 215 6.54 6.81 -0.52
CA TYR A 215 5.99 7.03 -1.86
C TYR A 215 4.87 6.05 -2.21
N LEU A 216 4.99 4.78 -1.77
CA LEU A 216 3.99 3.75 -2.01
C LEU A 216 2.70 4.02 -1.20
N TYR A 217 2.85 4.39 0.09
CA TYR A 217 1.72 4.76 0.92
C TYR A 217 1.00 6.00 0.39
N LEU A 218 1.75 7.00 -0.10
CA LEU A 218 1.19 8.19 -0.73
C LEU A 218 0.41 7.84 -2.01
N LEU A 219 0.94 6.95 -2.84
CA LEU A 219 0.27 6.47 -4.05
C LEU A 219 -1.04 5.74 -3.72
N LEU A 220 -1.01 4.79 -2.78
CA LEU A 220 -2.19 4.05 -2.34
C LEU A 220 -3.25 4.98 -1.74
N PHE A 221 -2.84 5.95 -0.94
CA PHE A 221 -3.73 6.96 -0.38
C PHE A 221 -4.42 7.79 -1.46
N THR A 222 -3.69 8.24 -2.49
CA THR A 222 -4.27 9.01 -3.61
C THR A 222 -5.24 8.18 -4.44
N ILE A 223 -4.94 6.91 -4.70
CA ILE A 223 -5.85 5.97 -5.38
C ILE A 223 -7.13 5.79 -4.56
N SER A 224 -7.01 5.66 -3.24
CA SER A 224 -8.16 5.56 -2.33
C SER A 224 -9.05 6.80 -2.38
N LEU A 225 -8.47 8.00 -2.36
CA LEU A 225 -9.23 9.25 -2.46
C LEU A 225 -9.96 9.38 -3.80
N VAL A 226 -9.31 9.03 -4.91
CA VAL A 226 -9.92 9.06 -6.24
C VAL A 226 -11.07 8.06 -6.35
N SER A 227 -10.88 6.83 -5.86
CA SER A 227 -11.93 5.82 -5.86
C SER A 227 -13.13 6.23 -4.99
N ALA A 228 -12.89 6.80 -3.80
CA ALA A 228 -13.95 7.34 -2.95
C ALA A 228 -14.73 8.47 -3.66
N ALA A 229 -14.03 9.40 -4.34
CA ALA A 229 -14.67 10.47 -5.09
C ALA A 229 -15.55 9.92 -6.24
N LEU A 230 -15.08 8.89 -6.95
CA LEU A 230 -15.83 8.23 -8.02
C LEU A 230 -17.07 7.47 -7.48
N ILE A 231 -16.92 6.79 -6.34
CA ILE A 231 -18.05 6.11 -5.68
C ILE A 231 -19.11 7.13 -5.23
N ILE A 232 -18.70 8.25 -4.63
CA ILE A 232 -19.61 9.32 -4.23
C ILE A 232 -20.35 9.89 -5.45
N ASP A 233 -19.64 10.13 -6.57
CA ASP A 233 -20.26 10.59 -7.82
C ASP A 233 -21.27 9.55 -8.35
N TYR A 234 -20.91 8.26 -8.35
CA TYR A 234 -21.79 7.18 -8.77
C TYR A 234 -23.05 7.08 -7.91
N VAL A 235 -22.92 7.15 -6.58
CA VAL A 235 -24.06 7.11 -5.65
C VAL A 235 -24.95 8.36 -5.83
N LYS A 236 -24.36 9.54 -5.99
CA LYS A 236 -25.12 10.77 -6.26
C LYS A 236 -25.89 10.70 -7.58
N ARG A 237 -25.32 10.12 -8.63
CA ARG A 237 -26.01 9.92 -9.90
C ARG A 237 -27.19 8.96 -9.79
N LYS A 238 -27.05 7.88 -9.03
CA LYS A 238 -28.18 6.97 -8.76
C LYS A 238 -29.31 7.64 -7.99
N LYS A 239 -29.00 8.59 -7.07
CA LYS A 239 -30.00 9.35 -6.31
C LYS A 239 -30.74 10.41 -7.14
N THR A 240 -30.21 10.84 -8.28
CA THR A 240 -30.83 11.86 -9.13
C THR A 240 -31.86 11.33 -10.14
N VAL A 241 -32.23 10.04 -10.07
CA VAL A 241 -33.38 9.50 -10.84
C VAL A 241 -34.68 9.52 -10.01
N PHE A 242 -34.67 10.16 -8.84
CA PHE A 242 -35.90 10.68 -8.28
C PHE A 242 -36.11 12.08 -8.86
N VAL A 243 -36.69 12.19 -10.02
CA VAL A 243 -37.31 13.41 -10.48
C VAL A 243 -38.56 13.55 -9.63
N PRO A 244 -38.61 14.41 -8.57
CA PRO A 244 -39.90 14.94 -8.15
C PRO A 244 -40.36 15.69 -9.40
N TYR A 245 -41.48 15.29 -9.93
CA TYR A 245 -42.21 16.07 -10.92
C TYR A 245 -42.64 17.37 -10.21
N GLN A 246 -41.75 18.37 -10.24
CA GLN A 246 -42.14 19.73 -9.90
C GLN A 246 -42.97 20.20 -11.08
N THR A 247 -44.27 20.10 -10.94
CA THR A 247 -45.18 20.92 -11.70
C THR A 247 -44.83 22.37 -11.40
N THR A 248 -44.10 23.01 -12.34
CA THR A 248 -44.20 24.48 -12.44
C THR A 248 -45.69 24.79 -12.53
N PRO A 249 -46.22 25.75 -11.76
CA PRO A 249 -47.58 26.18 -11.93
C PRO A 249 -47.66 27.00 -13.21
N GLU A 250 -47.76 26.35 -14.35
CA GLU A 250 -48.36 26.93 -15.54
C GLU A 250 -49.87 26.99 -15.25
N ILE A 251 -50.43 28.14 -15.41
CA ILE A 251 -51.90 28.40 -15.31
C ILE A 251 -52.56 27.57 -16.41
N HIS A 252 -52.99 26.36 -16.06
CA HIS A 252 -53.63 25.44 -16.99
C HIS A 252 -55.14 25.37 -16.69
N SER A 253 -55.88 25.26 -17.76
CA SER A 253 -57.33 25.15 -17.80
C SER A 253 -57.84 24.05 -16.83
N GLY A 254 -59.11 24.14 -16.37
CA GLY A 254 -59.70 23.28 -15.35
C GLY A 254 -59.64 21.75 -15.63
N ASN A 255 -59.06 21.29 -16.73
CA ASN A 255 -58.80 19.88 -17.03
C ASN A 255 -57.56 19.32 -16.31
N ASP A 256 -56.52 20.14 -16.12
CA ASP A 256 -55.27 19.66 -15.52
C ASP A 256 -55.39 19.32 -14.03
N VAL A 257 -56.25 20.03 -13.31
CA VAL A 257 -56.56 19.75 -11.90
C VAL A 257 -57.22 18.39 -11.73
N LEU A 258 -58.11 18.01 -12.67
CA LEU A 258 -58.78 16.71 -12.65
C LEU A 258 -57.82 15.57 -13.04
N GLU A 259 -56.98 15.82 -14.01
CA GLU A 259 -55.93 14.85 -14.41
C GLU A 259 -54.99 14.55 -13.24
N ASN A 260 -54.46 15.57 -12.58
CA ASN A 260 -53.56 15.41 -11.43
C ASN A 260 -54.26 14.64 -10.29
N LYS A 261 -55.54 14.93 -10.00
CA LYS A 261 -56.31 14.22 -8.99
C LYS A 261 -56.44 12.72 -9.29
N VAL A 262 -56.62 12.33 -10.55
CA VAL A 262 -56.69 10.92 -10.95
C VAL A 262 -55.33 10.23 -10.85
N PHE A 263 -54.27 10.86 -11.32
CA PHE A 263 -52.93 10.25 -11.31
C PHE A 263 -52.35 10.18 -9.91
N ASP A 264 -52.51 11.20 -9.06
CA ASP A 264 -52.12 11.19 -7.66
C ASP A 264 -52.86 10.09 -6.88
N TYR A 265 -54.17 9.92 -7.14
CA TYR A 265 -54.89 8.82 -6.53
C TYR A 265 -54.32 7.45 -6.94
N ILE A 266 -54.09 7.23 -8.22
CA ILE A 266 -53.53 5.99 -8.73
C ILE A 266 -52.11 5.75 -8.15
N ALA A 267 -51.25 6.76 -8.11
CA ALA A 267 -49.90 6.66 -7.58
C ALA A 267 -49.86 6.24 -6.09
N ASN A 268 -50.88 6.68 -5.30
CA ASN A 268 -50.97 6.32 -3.90
C ASN A 268 -51.65 4.97 -3.64
N HIS A 269 -52.40 4.43 -4.64
CA HIS A 269 -53.23 3.24 -4.43
C HIS A 269 -52.96 2.10 -5.41
N TYR A 270 -51.98 2.18 -6.31
CA TYR A 270 -51.68 1.13 -7.30
C TYR A 270 -51.38 -0.24 -6.69
N SER A 271 -50.88 -0.26 -5.44
CA SER A 271 -50.55 -1.50 -4.69
C SER A 271 -51.81 -2.16 -4.08
N ASN A 272 -52.97 -1.50 -4.12
CA ASN A 272 -54.22 -2.11 -3.69
C ASN A 272 -54.74 -3.08 -4.78
N PRO A 273 -54.86 -4.40 -4.52
CA PRO A 273 -55.31 -5.37 -5.53
C PRO A 273 -56.74 -5.08 -6.03
N ASP A 274 -57.59 -4.43 -5.25
CA ASP A 274 -58.98 -4.12 -5.56
C ASP A 274 -59.15 -2.76 -6.27
N LEU A 275 -58.07 -2.10 -6.64
CA LEU A 275 -58.14 -0.82 -7.34
C LEU A 275 -58.86 -0.97 -8.68
N SER A 276 -59.92 -0.23 -8.86
CA SER A 276 -60.82 -0.23 -9.98
C SER A 276 -61.28 1.19 -10.33
N LEU A 277 -61.92 1.37 -11.52
CA LEU A 277 -62.53 2.65 -11.86
C LEU A 277 -63.61 3.04 -10.90
N SER A 278 -64.34 2.08 -10.35
CA SER A 278 -65.40 2.32 -9.38
C SER A 278 -64.86 2.79 -8.01
N THR A 279 -63.73 2.25 -7.56
CA THR A 279 -63.09 2.75 -6.32
C THR A 279 -62.57 4.18 -6.50
N ILE A 280 -61.98 4.50 -7.62
CA ILE A 280 -61.55 5.88 -7.93
C ILE A 280 -62.74 6.81 -8.03
N ASN A 281 -63.87 6.39 -8.65
CA ASN A 281 -65.09 7.15 -8.73
C ASN A 281 -65.66 7.46 -7.31
N ALA A 282 -65.72 6.44 -6.47
CA ALA A 282 -66.24 6.60 -5.09
C ALA A 282 -65.44 7.62 -4.30
N ASP A 283 -64.13 7.61 -4.40
CA ASP A 283 -63.26 8.47 -3.57
C ASP A 283 -62.99 9.85 -4.19
N THR A 284 -63.01 9.95 -5.52
CA THR A 284 -62.69 11.21 -6.22
C THR A 284 -63.94 11.98 -6.67
N GLY A 285 -65.07 11.32 -6.78
CA GLY A 285 -66.33 11.85 -7.36
C GLY A 285 -66.29 11.98 -8.89
N LEU A 286 -65.28 11.46 -9.56
CA LEU A 286 -65.11 11.54 -11.01
C LEU A 286 -65.77 10.33 -11.69
N ALA A 287 -66.59 10.56 -12.69
CA ALA A 287 -67.25 9.48 -13.44
C ALA A 287 -66.21 8.55 -14.12
N GLU A 288 -66.46 7.23 -14.08
CA GLU A 288 -65.52 6.19 -14.59
C GLU A 288 -65.11 6.41 -16.06
N ASN A 289 -66.05 6.85 -16.90
CA ASN A 289 -65.80 7.17 -18.31
C ASN A 289 -64.81 8.36 -18.43
N LYS A 290 -64.90 9.35 -17.54
CA LYS A 290 -63.98 10.50 -17.51
C LYS A 290 -62.57 10.08 -17.08
N ILE A 291 -62.47 9.23 -16.05
CA ILE A 291 -61.19 8.67 -15.58
C ILE A 291 -60.53 7.87 -16.72
N SER A 292 -61.28 6.99 -17.39
CA SER A 292 -60.82 6.21 -18.51
C SER A 292 -60.37 7.09 -19.69
N ALA A 293 -61.10 8.16 -20.00
CA ALA A 293 -60.76 9.12 -21.06
C ALA A 293 -59.45 9.86 -20.78
N ILE A 294 -59.24 10.33 -19.53
CA ILE A 294 -58.02 10.99 -19.07
C ILE A 294 -56.80 10.08 -19.32
N ILE A 295 -56.89 8.82 -18.88
CA ILE A 295 -55.79 7.86 -19.06
C ILE A 295 -55.55 7.57 -20.53
N LYS A 296 -56.61 7.38 -21.32
CA LYS A 296 -56.52 7.11 -22.73
C LYS A 296 -55.89 8.24 -23.55
N VAL A 297 -56.28 9.49 -23.21
CA VAL A 297 -55.71 10.68 -23.87
C VAL A 297 -54.24 10.84 -23.57
N LYS A 298 -53.87 10.70 -22.30
CA LYS A 298 -52.49 10.98 -21.87
C LYS A 298 -51.49 9.89 -22.18
N TYR A 299 -51.88 8.62 -22.05
CA TYR A 299 -50.96 7.47 -22.20
C TYR A 299 -51.34 6.52 -23.36
N ASN A 300 -52.44 6.77 -24.04
CA ASN A 300 -52.99 5.88 -25.07
C ASN A 300 -53.21 4.45 -24.59
N GLN A 301 -53.56 4.26 -23.31
CA GLN A 301 -53.73 2.97 -22.65
C GLN A 301 -55.13 2.87 -22.00
N SER A 302 -55.61 1.63 -21.83
CA SER A 302 -56.75 1.37 -20.97
C SER A 302 -56.33 1.48 -19.50
N PHE A 303 -57.25 1.70 -18.59
CA PHE A 303 -57.01 1.72 -17.15
C PHE A 303 -56.23 0.50 -16.68
N LYS A 304 -56.63 -0.70 -17.09
CA LYS A 304 -55.97 -1.96 -16.70
C LYS A 304 -54.50 -2.06 -17.22
N GLN A 305 -54.27 -1.61 -18.44
CA GLN A 305 -52.91 -1.57 -18.98
C GLN A 305 -52.03 -0.59 -18.21
N TYR A 306 -52.56 0.59 -17.90
CA TYR A 306 -51.83 1.62 -17.19
C TYR A 306 -51.45 1.16 -15.77
N ILE A 307 -52.41 0.58 -14.99
CA ILE A 307 -52.12 0.03 -13.66
C ILE A 307 -51.07 -1.12 -13.76
N ASN A 308 -51.21 -2.04 -14.73
CA ASN A 308 -50.25 -3.11 -14.88
C ASN A 308 -48.86 -2.58 -15.16
N ASN A 309 -48.71 -1.54 -15.99
CA ASN A 309 -47.42 -0.94 -16.28
C ASN A 309 -46.75 -0.35 -15.04
N ILE A 310 -47.51 0.37 -14.18
CA ILE A 310 -47.03 0.91 -12.91
C ILE A 310 -46.55 -0.24 -12.01
N ARG A 311 -47.41 -1.26 -11.82
CA ARG A 311 -47.09 -2.43 -10.99
C ARG A 311 -45.86 -3.19 -11.48
N MET A 312 -45.70 -3.36 -12.80
CA MET A 312 -44.54 -4.04 -13.39
C MET A 312 -43.26 -3.21 -13.26
N THR A 313 -43.35 -1.90 -13.42
CA THR A 313 -42.20 -1.01 -13.24
C THR A 313 -41.70 -1.09 -11.79
N GLU A 314 -42.56 -1.06 -10.81
CA GLU A 314 -42.21 -1.18 -9.40
C GLU A 314 -41.72 -2.59 -9.06
N ALA A 315 -42.35 -3.64 -9.62
CA ALA A 315 -41.87 -5.01 -9.45
C ALA A 315 -40.42 -5.22 -9.99
N LYS A 316 -40.11 -4.66 -11.16
CA LYS A 316 -38.75 -4.70 -11.73
C LYS A 316 -37.74 -3.98 -10.81
N ARG A 317 -38.13 -2.87 -10.18
CA ARG A 317 -37.31 -2.15 -9.22
C ARG A 317 -37.07 -2.99 -7.97
N LEU A 318 -38.15 -3.51 -7.35
CA LEU A 318 -38.06 -4.33 -6.13
C LEU A 318 -37.26 -5.63 -6.35
N LEU A 319 -37.39 -6.27 -7.50
CA LEU A 319 -36.63 -7.46 -7.86
C LEU A 319 -35.11 -7.20 -7.90
N LYS A 320 -34.69 -5.98 -8.22
CA LYS A 320 -33.27 -5.57 -8.28
C LYS A 320 -32.73 -5.02 -6.97
N GLU A 321 -33.59 -4.40 -6.17
CA GLU A 321 -33.17 -3.58 -5.03
C GLU A 321 -33.52 -4.18 -3.66
N SER A 322 -34.40 -5.21 -3.62
CA SER A 322 -34.82 -5.85 -2.38
C SER A 322 -34.49 -7.35 -2.35
N GLU A 323 -34.33 -7.88 -1.15
CA GLU A 323 -34.14 -9.31 -0.89
C GLU A 323 -35.46 -10.07 -0.68
N GLY A 324 -36.60 -9.39 -0.75
CA GLY A 324 -37.90 -9.98 -0.58
C GLY A 324 -38.17 -11.14 -1.57
N THR A 325 -38.96 -12.12 -1.17
CA THR A 325 -39.34 -13.23 -2.04
C THR A 325 -40.18 -12.75 -3.22
N ILE A 326 -40.21 -13.55 -4.31
CA ILE A 326 -41.07 -13.23 -5.49
C ILE A 326 -42.53 -13.06 -5.08
N SER A 327 -43.00 -13.84 -4.11
CA SER A 327 -44.34 -13.77 -3.60
C SER A 327 -44.61 -12.47 -2.84
N GLU A 328 -43.69 -12.07 -1.96
CA GLU A 328 -43.77 -10.79 -1.24
C GLU A 328 -43.82 -9.61 -2.18
N ILE A 329 -42.97 -9.62 -3.22
CA ILE A 329 -42.94 -8.58 -4.24
C ILE A 329 -44.26 -8.56 -5.03
N ALA A 330 -44.80 -9.71 -5.41
CA ALA A 330 -46.08 -9.79 -6.11
C ALA A 330 -47.20 -9.14 -5.28
N TYR A 331 -47.29 -9.45 -3.99
CA TYR A 331 -48.28 -8.87 -3.09
C TYR A 331 -48.05 -7.37 -2.86
N SER A 332 -46.79 -6.95 -2.66
CA SER A 332 -46.48 -5.53 -2.41
C SER A 332 -46.79 -4.62 -3.57
N VAL A 333 -46.76 -5.12 -4.80
CA VAL A 333 -47.13 -4.34 -6.00
C VAL A 333 -48.63 -4.49 -6.37
N GLY A 334 -49.44 -5.16 -5.56
CA GLY A 334 -50.89 -5.20 -5.72
C GLY A 334 -51.42 -6.39 -6.54
N TYR A 335 -50.71 -7.51 -6.58
CA TYR A 335 -51.27 -8.77 -7.08
C TYR A 335 -51.70 -9.64 -5.91
N ASN A 336 -52.93 -10.18 -5.97
CA ASN A 336 -53.44 -11.14 -5.00
C ASN A 336 -53.12 -12.60 -5.35
N ASN A 337 -52.48 -12.85 -6.49
CA ASN A 337 -52.10 -14.18 -6.95
C ASN A 337 -50.74 -14.16 -7.63
N VAL A 338 -49.78 -14.90 -7.06
CA VAL A 338 -48.43 -14.97 -7.52
C VAL A 338 -48.29 -15.61 -8.91
N THR A 339 -49.12 -16.61 -9.24
CA THR A 339 -49.12 -17.24 -10.55
C THR A 339 -49.55 -16.25 -11.62
N HIS A 340 -50.56 -15.40 -11.32
CA HIS A 340 -51.00 -14.34 -12.22
C HIS A 340 -49.87 -13.28 -12.40
N PHE A 341 -49.23 -12.87 -11.32
CA PHE A 341 -48.06 -11.97 -11.39
C PHE A 341 -46.95 -12.53 -12.27
N ASN A 342 -46.53 -13.78 -12.05
CA ASN A 342 -45.46 -14.42 -12.82
C ASN A 342 -45.80 -14.44 -14.32
N ARG A 343 -47.04 -14.75 -14.67
CA ARG A 343 -47.51 -14.75 -16.07
C ARG A 343 -47.46 -13.35 -16.70
N VAL A 344 -47.98 -12.35 -16.01
CA VAL A 344 -47.98 -10.96 -16.51
C VAL A 344 -46.52 -10.46 -16.62
N PHE A 345 -45.69 -10.68 -15.59
CA PHE A 345 -44.30 -10.29 -15.63
C PHE A 345 -43.53 -10.90 -16.79
N LYS A 346 -43.69 -12.22 -17.01
CA LYS A 346 -43.05 -12.91 -18.16
C LYS A 346 -43.56 -12.39 -19.49
N THR A 347 -44.83 -12.06 -19.61
CA THR A 347 -45.40 -11.48 -20.86
C THR A 347 -44.78 -10.12 -21.16
N GLU A 348 -44.54 -9.28 -20.11
CA GLU A 348 -44.00 -7.92 -20.26
C GLU A 348 -42.48 -7.87 -20.42
N THR A 349 -41.76 -8.85 -19.87
CA THR A 349 -40.29 -8.82 -19.82
C THR A 349 -39.63 -9.88 -20.65
N GLY A 350 -40.37 -10.88 -21.13
CA GLY A 350 -39.86 -12.05 -21.85
C GLY A 350 -39.32 -13.16 -20.94
N ILE A 351 -39.01 -12.87 -19.67
CA ILE A 351 -38.37 -13.80 -18.69
C ILE A 351 -39.14 -13.85 -17.38
N ALA A 352 -38.94 -14.93 -16.63
CA ALA A 352 -39.58 -15.07 -15.31
C ALA A 352 -38.97 -14.11 -14.28
N PRO A 353 -39.74 -13.68 -13.21
CA PRO A 353 -39.23 -12.78 -12.19
C PRO A 353 -37.96 -13.27 -11.48
N GLY A 354 -37.83 -14.59 -11.25
CA GLY A 354 -36.64 -15.19 -10.63
C GLY A 354 -35.41 -15.07 -11.49
N ASP A 355 -35.53 -15.25 -12.81
CA ASP A 355 -34.43 -15.13 -13.76
C ASP A 355 -34.06 -13.65 -13.97
N PHE A 356 -35.04 -12.77 -13.97
CA PHE A 356 -34.84 -11.33 -14.01
C PHE A 356 -34.01 -10.82 -12.81
N ARG A 357 -34.28 -11.35 -11.60
CA ARG A 357 -33.51 -11.03 -10.38
C ARG A 357 -32.06 -11.47 -10.49
N LYS A 358 -31.79 -12.65 -11.04
CA LYS A 358 -30.42 -13.19 -11.23
C LYS A 358 -29.61 -12.44 -12.26
N GLY A 359 -30.22 -11.55 -13.04
CA GLY A 359 -29.55 -10.80 -14.09
C GLY A 359 -29.24 -11.65 -15.34
N GLU A 360 -29.87 -12.80 -15.49
CA GLU A 360 -29.80 -13.63 -16.72
C GLU A 360 -30.53 -12.88 -17.84
N ASN A 361 -29.79 -12.05 -18.56
CA ASN A 361 -30.21 -11.55 -19.85
C ASN A 361 -30.23 -12.73 -20.81
N SER A 362 -31.41 -13.33 -21.02
CA SER A 362 -31.61 -14.15 -22.19
C SER A 362 -31.46 -13.24 -23.44
N ASN A 363 -30.40 -13.48 -24.22
CA ASN A 363 -30.31 -13.01 -25.59
C ASN A 363 -31.57 -13.48 -26.32
N LEU A 364 -32.50 -12.59 -26.55
CA LEU A 364 -33.61 -12.82 -27.49
C LEU A 364 -33.23 -12.18 -28.82
N PRO A 365 -33.51 -12.87 -29.95
CA PRO A 365 -33.10 -12.47 -31.31
C PRO A 365 -33.68 -11.14 -31.76
#